data_b6042eba5b27550b2d0f12f705513945
#
_entry.id   b6042eba5b27550b2d0f12f705513945
#
_cell.length_a   1.000
_cell.length_b   1.000
_cell.length_c   1.000
_cell.angle_alpha   90.00
_cell.angle_beta   90.00
_cell.angle_gamma   90.00
#
_symmetry.space_group_name_H-M   'P 1'
#
loop_
_entity.id
_entity.type
_entity.pdbx_description
1 polymer ?
#
loop_
_entity_poly.entity_id
_entity_poly.type
_entity_poly.pdbx_seq_one_letter_code
_entity_poly.pdbx_strand_id
1 'polypeptide(L)'
;MKKALVVVDYQNDFVDGALGFLAAENIADKIYSLVGKAMADRSFIVFTKDTHYDNYLETREGKFLPVPHCIKGTPGHGLYGMLADFEEVVTPNAVILEKETFGSDRLCETIEEAFSGEPDVIEFCGVVTNICVISNVILCQAHFKNAEIVVHEDATAALGDMQHYAIEVLKGLGVKIV
;
A
#
# COMPACT_ATOMS: atom_id res chain seq x y z
N MET A 1 0.05 -17.79 13.81
CA MET A 1 -0.19 -16.34 13.85
C MET A 1 -0.74 -15.94 12.47
N LYS A 2 -1.93 -15.35 12.46
CA LYS A 2 -2.59 -14.83 11.24
C LYS A 2 -1.99 -13.48 10.90
N LYS A 3 -1.19 -13.41 9.85
CA LYS A 3 -0.44 -12.20 9.50
C LYS A 3 -0.73 -11.77 8.07
N ALA A 4 -1.03 -10.49 7.88
CA ALA A 4 -1.15 -9.86 6.57
C ALA A 4 0.00 -8.86 6.35
N LEU A 5 0.52 -8.78 5.12
CA LEU A 5 1.37 -7.71 4.64
C LEU A 5 0.60 -6.94 3.57
N VAL A 6 0.44 -5.63 3.76
CA VAL A 6 -0.18 -4.73 2.78
C VAL A 6 0.92 -3.89 2.13
N VAL A 7 1.14 -4.10 0.85
CA VAL A 7 2.05 -3.30 0.01
C VAL A 7 1.20 -2.24 -0.68
N VAL A 8 1.31 -1.00 -0.21
CA VAL A 8 0.43 0.09 -0.63
C VAL A 8 1.00 0.77 -1.87
N ASP A 9 0.27 0.67 -2.98
CA ASP A 9 0.44 1.45 -4.22
C ASP A 9 1.90 1.56 -4.73
N TYR A 10 2.68 0.50 -4.59
CA TYR A 10 4.07 0.51 -5.05
C TYR A 10 4.12 0.24 -6.56
N GLN A 11 3.65 1.24 -7.32
CA GLN A 11 3.44 1.24 -8.77
C GLN A 11 4.47 2.11 -9.49
N ASN A 12 4.67 1.87 -10.79
CA ASN A 12 5.66 2.59 -11.59
C ASN A 12 5.47 4.12 -11.52
N ASP A 13 4.22 4.62 -11.64
CA ASP A 13 3.97 6.07 -11.62
C ASP A 13 4.33 6.74 -10.28
N PHE A 14 4.31 6.01 -9.17
CA PHE A 14 4.70 6.54 -7.86
C PHE A 14 6.18 6.35 -7.53
N VAL A 15 6.89 5.49 -8.25
CA VAL A 15 8.30 5.21 -7.97
C VAL A 15 9.22 6.00 -8.91
N ASP A 16 9.11 5.80 -10.21
CA ASP A 16 9.96 6.46 -11.23
C ASP A 16 9.17 7.10 -12.40
N GLY A 17 7.82 7.03 -12.35
CA GLY A 17 6.93 7.59 -13.37
C GLY A 17 6.41 9.00 -13.04
N ALA A 18 5.12 9.26 -13.37
CA ALA A 18 4.51 10.59 -13.37
C ALA A 18 4.57 11.32 -12.01
N LEU A 19 4.51 10.60 -10.91
CA LEU A 19 4.60 11.11 -9.53
C LEU A 19 5.81 10.50 -8.77
N GLY A 20 6.78 9.96 -9.51
CA GLY A 20 7.96 9.31 -8.96
C GLY A 20 8.87 10.26 -8.18
N PHE A 21 9.54 9.72 -7.16
CA PHE A 21 10.49 10.47 -6.34
C PHE A 21 11.56 9.54 -5.72
N LEU A 22 12.77 10.07 -5.57
CA LEU A 22 13.95 9.28 -5.17
C LEU A 22 13.76 8.47 -3.88
N ALA A 23 13.02 8.99 -2.90
CA ALA A 23 12.79 8.25 -1.68
C ALA A 23 11.92 7.00 -1.91
N ALA A 24 10.99 7.03 -2.88
CA ALA A 24 10.22 5.84 -3.26
C ALA A 24 11.10 4.79 -3.97
N GLU A 25 12.03 5.20 -4.81
CA GLU A 25 12.99 4.28 -5.43
C GLU A 25 13.89 3.60 -4.37
N ASN A 26 14.37 4.37 -3.38
CA ASN A 26 15.31 3.90 -2.37
C ASN A 26 14.75 2.83 -1.42
N ILE A 27 13.43 2.70 -1.29
CA ILE A 27 12.81 1.68 -0.43
C ILE A 27 12.52 0.35 -1.15
N ALA A 28 12.81 0.24 -2.45
CA ALA A 28 12.48 -0.94 -3.25
C ALA A 28 13.01 -2.25 -2.65
N ASP A 29 14.31 -2.29 -2.31
CA ASP A 29 14.94 -3.50 -1.75
C ASP A 29 14.32 -3.91 -0.40
N LYS A 30 13.87 -2.95 0.39
CA LYS A 30 13.20 -3.21 1.67
C LYS A 30 11.83 -3.83 1.44
N ILE A 31 11.05 -3.29 0.52
CA ILE A 31 9.74 -3.85 0.14
C ILE A 31 9.92 -5.27 -0.41
N TYR A 32 10.87 -5.50 -1.32
CA TYR A 32 11.14 -6.83 -1.87
C TYR A 32 11.52 -7.84 -0.77
N SER A 33 12.34 -7.41 0.20
CA SER A 33 12.71 -8.24 1.34
C SER A 33 11.49 -8.59 2.21
N LEU A 34 10.61 -7.63 2.49
CA LEU A 34 9.38 -7.86 3.25
C LEU A 34 8.43 -8.83 2.53
N VAL A 35 8.24 -8.65 1.23
CA VAL A 35 7.41 -9.55 0.40
C VAL A 35 8.00 -10.95 0.38
N GLY A 36 9.31 -11.09 0.15
CA GLY A 36 9.99 -12.38 0.19
C GLY A 36 9.85 -13.09 1.54
N LYS A 37 9.96 -12.35 2.65
CA LYS A 37 9.72 -12.88 3.99
C LYS A 37 8.27 -13.29 4.20
N ALA A 38 7.32 -12.46 3.78
CA ALA A 38 5.89 -12.76 3.89
C ALA A 38 5.52 -14.04 3.11
N MET A 39 6.11 -14.24 1.91
CA MET A 39 5.94 -15.47 1.14
C MET A 39 6.51 -16.70 1.88
N ALA A 40 7.72 -16.59 2.42
CA ALA A 40 8.36 -17.67 3.17
C ALA A 40 7.56 -18.06 4.42
N ASP A 41 7.02 -17.07 5.12
CA ASP A 41 6.20 -17.22 6.33
C ASP A 41 4.74 -17.64 6.02
N ARG A 42 4.35 -17.69 4.73
CA ARG A 42 2.99 -17.91 4.26
C ARG A 42 1.98 -16.90 4.80
N SER A 43 2.42 -15.67 5.01
CA SER A 43 1.54 -14.55 5.32
C SER A 43 0.61 -14.24 4.15
N PHE A 44 -0.55 -13.66 4.42
CA PHE A 44 -1.41 -13.15 3.36
C PHE A 44 -0.87 -11.80 2.87
N ILE A 45 -0.74 -11.62 1.55
CA ILE A 45 -0.18 -10.41 0.95
C ILE A 45 -1.27 -9.71 0.16
N VAL A 46 -1.46 -8.42 0.42
CA VAL A 46 -2.33 -7.56 -0.37
C VAL A 46 -1.49 -6.48 -1.04
N PHE A 47 -1.48 -6.47 -2.36
CA PHE A 47 -0.96 -5.35 -3.13
C PHE A 47 -2.13 -4.43 -3.45
N THR A 48 -2.16 -3.22 -2.89
CA THR A 48 -3.12 -2.24 -3.37
C THR A 48 -2.57 -1.56 -4.62
N LYS A 49 -3.45 -1.25 -5.57
CA LYS A 49 -3.11 -0.48 -6.77
C LYS A 49 -4.06 0.69 -6.89
N ASP A 50 -3.51 1.88 -6.85
CA ASP A 50 -4.24 3.07 -7.24
C ASP A 50 -4.62 2.96 -8.72
N THR A 51 -5.88 3.20 -9.05
CA THR A 51 -6.41 2.90 -10.38
C THR A 51 -7.31 4.03 -10.83
N HIS A 52 -6.88 4.71 -11.88
CA HIS A 52 -7.61 5.81 -12.49
C HIS A 52 -7.96 5.51 -13.95
N TYR A 53 -8.82 6.34 -14.52
CA TYR A 53 -9.33 6.22 -15.88
C TYR A 53 -9.15 7.55 -16.62
N ASP A 54 -9.49 7.58 -17.91
CA ASP A 54 -9.31 8.76 -18.78
C ASP A 54 -10.00 10.03 -18.24
N ASN A 55 -11.03 9.88 -17.41
CA ASN A 55 -11.74 10.99 -16.77
C ASN A 55 -11.13 11.45 -15.44
N TYR A 56 -9.89 11.03 -15.12
CA TYR A 56 -9.23 11.35 -13.84
C TYR A 56 -9.30 12.84 -13.47
N LEU A 57 -9.03 13.74 -14.42
CA LEU A 57 -9.04 15.19 -14.18
C LEU A 57 -10.42 15.76 -13.83
N GLU A 58 -11.49 15.01 -14.05
CA GLU A 58 -12.86 15.39 -13.69
C GLU A 58 -13.20 14.98 -12.25
N THR A 59 -12.42 14.08 -11.66
CA THR A 59 -12.60 13.58 -10.30
C THR A 59 -12.26 14.63 -9.25
N ARG A 60 -12.66 14.40 -8.01
CA ARG A 60 -12.24 15.24 -6.88
C ARG A 60 -10.73 15.26 -6.71
N GLU A 61 -10.09 14.08 -6.86
CA GLU A 61 -8.66 13.92 -6.72
C GLU A 61 -7.91 14.60 -7.85
N GLY A 62 -8.31 14.39 -9.10
CA GLY A 62 -7.71 15.03 -10.26
C GLY A 62 -7.82 16.55 -10.28
N LYS A 63 -8.84 17.12 -9.62
CA LYS A 63 -8.93 18.58 -9.39
C LYS A 63 -7.95 19.08 -8.34
N PHE A 64 -7.61 18.26 -7.35
CA PHE A 64 -6.64 18.57 -6.31
C PHE A 64 -5.20 18.31 -6.76
N LEU A 65 -4.96 17.20 -7.43
CA LEU A 65 -3.67 16.78 -7.98
C LEU A 65 -3.80 16.61 -9.51
N PRO A 66 -3.64 17.68 -10.33
CA PRO A 66 -3.91 17.61 -11.76
C PRO A 66 -2.78 16.96 -12.55
N VAL A 67 -2.31 15.81 -12.12
CA VAL A 67 -1.30 14.99 -12.78
C VAL A 67 -1.90 13.61 -13.02
N PRO A 68 -2.33 13.25 -14.24
CA PRO A 68 -2.78 11.91 -14.56
C PRO A 68 -1.71 10.88 -14.21
N HIS A 69 -2.08 9.87 -13.44
CA HIS A 69 -1.20 8.79 -13.00
C HIS A 69 -2.00 7.51 -12.79
N CYS A 70 -1.33 6.39 -12.75
CA CYS A 70 -1.92 5.08 -12.53
C CYS A 70 -3.17 4.82 -13.38
N ILE A 71 -3.15 5.32 -14.63
CA ILE A 71 -4.26 5.12 -15.58
C ILE A 71 -4.29 3.65 -15.98
N LYS A 72 -5.44 3.00 -15.79
CA LYS A 72 -5.62 1.57 -16.06
C LYS A 72 -5.22 1.20 -17.48
N GLY A 73 -4.39 0.16 -17.60
CA GLY A 73 -3.87 -0.32 -18.87
C GLY A 73 -2.62 0.40 -19.38
N THR A 74 -2.10 1.39 -18.64
CA THR A 74 -0.79 2.02 -18.94
C THR A 74 0.34 1.36 -18.15
N PRO A 75 1.60 1.48 -18.61
CA PRO A 75 2.75 0.98 -17.82
C PRO A 75 2.85 1.59 -16.43
N GLY A 76 2.44 2.85 -16.26
CA GLY A 76 2.46 3.55 -14.97
C GLY A 76 1.57 2.91 -13.90
N HIS A 77 0.47 2.25 -14.31
CA HIS A 77 -0.43 1.52 -13.43
C HIS A 77 0.18 0.20 -12.92
N GLY A 78 1.19 -0.37 -13.59
CA GLY A 78 1.82 -1.64 -13.20
C GLY A 78 2.54 -1.55 -11.86
N LEU A 79 2.63 -2.67 -11.14
CA LEU A 79 3.47 -2.80 -9.94
C LEU A 79 4.95 -2.61 -10.31
N TYR A 80 5.71 -1.98 -9.42
CA TYR A 80 7.10 -1.63 -9.70
C TYR A 80 8.07 -2.81 -9.57
N GLY A 81 8.98 -2.90 -10.52
CA GLY A 81 10.13 -3.81 -10.50
C GLY A 81 9.74 -5.28 -10.34
N MET A 82 10.35 -5.99 -9.40
CA MET A 82 10.08 -7.41 -9.18
C MET A 82 8.65 -7.73 -8.71
N LEU A 83 7.89 -6.73 -8.24
CA LEU A 83 6.50 -6.95 -7.84
C LEU A 83 5.57 -7.16 -9.05
N ALA A 84 6.00 -6.76 -10.24
CA ALA A 84 5.23 -6.97 -11.48
C ALA A 84 4.90 -8.46 -11.72
N ASP A 85 5.75 -9.38 -11.28
CA ASP A 85 5.51 -10.82 -11.39
C ASP A 85 4.20 -11.26 -10.71
N PHE A 86 3.76 -10.55 -9.67
CA PHE A 86 2.50 -10.83 -8.98
C PHE A 86 1.25 -10.46 -9.79
N GLU A 87 1.38 -9.66 -10.84
CA GLU A 87 0.27 -9.34 -11.74
C GLU A 87 -0.04 -10.50 -12.70
N GLU A 88 0.93 -11.35 -12.96
CA GLU A 88 0.81 -12.47 -13.89
C GLU A 88 0.57 -13.81 -13.19
N VAL A 89 1.00 -13.94 -11.93
CA VAL A 89 0.99 -15.20 -11.20
C VAL A 89 -0.06 -15.18 -10.08
N VAL A 90 -1.11 -15.97 -10.25
CA VAL A 90 -2.09 -16.19 -9.18
C VAL A 90 -1.46 -17.05 -8.08
N THR A 91 -1.30 -16.47 -6.89
CA THR A 91 -0.84 -17.21 -5.72
C THR A 91 -1.98 -17.31 -4.68
N PRO A 92 -2.10 -18.43 -3.96
CA PRO A 92 -3.20 -18.60 -3.01
C PRO A 92 -3.14 -17.64 -1.80
N ASN A 93 -1.98 -17.04 -1.56
CA ASN A 93 -1.75 -16.17 -0.41
C ASN A 93 -1.44 -14.71 -0.82
N ALA A 94 -1.64 -14.32 -2.08
CA ALA A 94 -1.46 -12.94 -2.50
C ALA A 94 -2.60 -12.51 -3.42
N VAL A 95 -3.08 -11.28 -3.21
CA VAL A 95 -4.13 -10.66 -4.02
C VAL A 95 -3.74 -9.25 -4.42
N ILE A 96 -4.23 -8.82 -5.58
CA ILE A 96 -4.17 -7.43 -6.02
C ILE A 96 -5.53 -6.81 -5.79
N LEU A 97 -5.55 -5.64 -5.16
CA LEU A 97 -6.75 -4.88 -4.84
C LEU A 97 -6.68 -3.50 -5.51
N GLU A 98 -7.39 -3.33 -6.61
CA GLU A 98 -7.52 -2.03 -7.26
C GLU A 98 -8.45 -1.12 -6.46
N LYS A 99 -8.10 0.16 -6.35
CA LYS A 99 -8.87 1.20 -5.64
C LYS A 99 -8.82 2.52 -6.41
N GLU A 100 -9.87 3.32 -6.31
CA GLU A 100 -9.99 4.62 -6.97
C GLU A 100 -9.85 5.81 -5.99
N THR A 101 -9.45 5.53 -4.76
CA THR A 101 -9.30 6.51 -3.67
C THR A 101 -8.08 6.16 -2.82
N PHE A 102 -7.61 7.09 -1.98
CA PHE A 102 -6.39 6.92 -1.20
C PHE A 102 -6.40 5.66 -0.32
N GLY A 103 -7.49 5.41 0.40
CA GLY A 103 -7.71 4.15 1.11
C GLY A 103 -8.65 3.25 0.34
N SER A 104 -8.55 1.95 0.52
CA SER A 104 -9.47 0.98 -0.06
C SER A 104 -10.57 0.61 0.94
N ASP A 105 -11.82 0.81 0.56
CA ASP A 105 -13.00 0.38 1.32
C ASP A 105 -13.12 -1.16 1.40
N ARG A 106 -12.46 -1.89 0.49
CA ARG A 106 -12.47 -3.35 0.41
C ARG A 106 -11.32 -4.03 1.14
N LEU A 107 -10.29 -3.27 1.57
CA LEU A 107 -9.07 -3.85 2.15
C LEU A 107 -9.36 -4.69 3.38
N CYS A 108 -10.15 -4.15 4.30
CA CYS A 108 -10.46 -4.83 5.56
C CYS A 108 -11.26 -6.11 5.33
N GLU A 109 -12.28 -6.06 4.48
CA GLU A 109 -13.09 -7.23 4.10
C GLU A 109 -12.22 -8.32 3.45
N THR A 110 -11.34 -7.92 2.52
CA THR A 110 -10.41 -8.84 1.86
C THR A 110 -9.50 -9.58 2.86
N ILE A 111 -8.97 -8.87 3.86
CA ILE A 111 -8.14 -9.47 4.92
C ILE A 111 -8.99 -10.36 5.83
N GLU A 112 -10.16 -9.92 6.22
CA GLU A 112 -11.07 -10.68 7.09
C GLU A 112 -11.52 -11.99 6.44
N GLU A 113 -11.84 -11.98 5.16
CA GLU A 113 -12.19 -13.17 4.38
C GLU A 113 -11.04 -14.17 4.31
N ALA A 114 -9.81 -13.71 4.05
CA ALA A 114 -8.62 -14.57 3.96
C ALA A 114 -8.36 -15.34 5.26
N PHE A 115 -8.67 -14.76 6.41
CA PHE A 115 -8.44 -15.37 7.71
C PHE A 115 -9.71 -15.95 8.36
N SER A 116 -10.87 -15.82 7.72
CA SER A 116 -12.18 -16.14 8.32
C SER A 116 -12.34 -15.46 9.69
N GLY A 117 -12.04 -14.17 9.72
CA GLY A 117 -12.09 -13.30 10.88
C GLY A 117 -10.85 -12.42 11.07
N GLU A 118 -10.70 -11.83 12.25
CA GLU A 118 -9.65 -10.86 12.55
C GLU A 118 -8.23 -11.47 12.46
N PRO A 119 -7.26 -10.80 11.81
CA PRO A 119 -5.86 -11.20 11.86
C PRO A 119 -5.20 -10.86 13.20
N ASP A 120 -4.05 -11.48 13.50
CA ASP A 120 -3.25 -11.12 14.68
C ASP A 120 -2.43 -9.86 14.41
N VAL A 121 -1.88 -9.72 13.19
CA VAL A 121 -0.99 -8.63 12.79
C VAL A 121 -1.27 -8.21 11.36
N ILE A 122 -1.30 -6.89 11.11
CA ILE A 122 -1.31 -6.30 9.77
C ILE A 122 -0.10 -5.38 9.64
N GLU A 123 0.80 -5.71 8.72
CA GLU A 123 1.98 -4.92 8.42
C GLU A 123 1.77 -4.11 7.15
N PHE A 124 2.29 -2.88 7.13
CA PHE A 124 2.18 -1.96 6.01
C PHE A 124 3.55 -1.50 5.52
N CYS A 125 3.71 -1.46 4.20
CA CYS A 125 4.81 -0.81 3.49
C CYS A 125 4.28 -0.17 2.19
N GLY A 126 5.11 0.57 1.45
CA GLY A 126 4.72 1.21 0.19
C GLY A 126 4.62 2.72 0.27
N VAL A 127 3.82 3.32 -0.63
CA VAL A 127 3.75 4.77 -0.83
C VAL A 127 2.31 5.28 -1.01
N VAL A 128 2.02 6.55 -0.80
CA VAL A 128 2.82 7.57 -0.12
C VAL A 128 2.43 7.58 1.35
N THR A 129 3.39 7.66 2.26
CA THR A 129 3.16 7.43 3.70
C THR A 129 2.06 8.31 4.27
N ASN A 130 2.06 9.60 3.95
CA ASN A 130 1.09 10.59 4.47
C ASN A 130 -0.24 10.62 3.71
N ILE A 131 -0.44 9.76 2.69
CA ILE A 131 -1.65 9.73 1.86
C ILE A 131 -2.24 8.32 1.86
N CYS A 132 -1.80 7.45 0.94
CA CYS A 132 -2.41 6.13 0.76
C CYS A 132 -2.08 5.17 1.92
N VAL A 133 -0.83 5.20 2.44
CA VAL A 133 -0.45 4.32 3.56
C VAL A 133 -1.27 4.65 4.80
N ILE A 134 -1.24 5.91 5.27
CA ILE A 134 -1.99 6.33 6.47
C ILE A 134 -3.51 6.10 6.31
N SER A 135 -4.06 6.30 5.10
CA SER A 135 -5.48 6.10 4.84
C SER A 135 -5.88 4.62 5.04
N ASN A 136 -5.10 3.69 4.50
CA ASN A 136 -5.34 2.26 4.66
C ASN A 136 -5.10 1.78 6.10
N VAL A 137 -4.07 2.31 6.77
CA VAL A 137 -3.80 2.04 8.19
C VAL A 137 -4.99 2.43 9.06
N ILE A 138 -5.53 3.64 8.88
CA ILE A 138 -6.69 4.13 9.67
C ILE A 138 -7.93 3.27 9.43
N LEU A 139 -8.18 2.86 8.19
CA LEU A 139 -9.30 1.97 7.87
C LEU A 139 -9.17 0.63 8.59
N CYS A 140 -7.98 0.00 8.55
CA CYS A 140 -7.74 -1.25 9.26
C CYS A 140 -7.83 -1.09 10.78
N GLN A 141 -7.33 0.00 11.33
CA GLN A 141 -7.42 0.30 12.77
C GLN A 141 -8.86 0.50 13.24
N ALA A 142 -9.71 1.11 12.39
CA ALA A 142 -11.12 1.29 12.70
C ALA A 142 -11.93 -0.01 12.61
N HIS A 143 -11.52 -0.92 11.72
CA HIS A 143 -12.22 -2.18 11.46
C HIS A 143 -11.81 -3.28 12.44
N PHE A 144 -10.51 -3.49 12.67
CA PHE A 144 -9.96 -4.56 13.51
C PHE A 144 -9.65 -4.04 14.92
N LYS A 145 -10.30 -4.61 15.93
CA LYS A 145 -10.18 -4.14 17.32
C LYS A 145 -8.90 -4.58 18.02
N ASN A 146 -8.40 -5.76 17.68
CA ASN A 146 -7.33 -6.42 18.43
C ASN A 146 -6.08 -6.70 17.58
N ALA A 147 -6.15 -6.55 16.26
CA ALA A 147 -5.00 -6.72 15.38
C ALA A 147 -3.90 -5.71 15.73
N GLU A 148 -2.66 -6.17 15.88
CA GLU A 148 -1.51 -5.25 15.93
C GLU A 148 -1.31 -4.64 14.55
N ILE A 149 -1.31 -3.32 14.48
CA ILE A 149 -1.03 -2.58 13.25
C ILE A 149 0.43 -2.12 13.27
N VAL A 150 1.17 -2.51 12.24
CA VAL A 150 2.62 -2.25 12.13
C VAL A 150 2.90 -1.51 10.82
N VAL A 151 3.71 -0.47 10.88
CA VAL A 151 4.23 0.23 9.69
C VAL A 151 5.75 0.15 9.68
N HIS A 152 6.30 -0.32 8.57
CA HIS A 152 7.74 -0.38 8.32
C HIS A 152 8.22 0.98 7.84
N GLU A 153 8.83 1.78 8.74
CA GLU A 153 9.27 3.14 8.41
C GLU A 153 10.31 3.14 7.28
N ASP A 154 11.23 2.18 7.28
CA ASP A 154 12.28 2.04 6.27
C ASP A 154 11.80 1.43 4.94
N ALA A 155 10.53 1.03 4.86
CA ALA A 155 9.86 0.52 3.67
C ALA A 155 8.62 1.37 3.30
N THR A 156 8.51 2.59 3.82
CA THR A 156 7.53 3.60 3.41
C THR A 156 8.23 4.91 3.05
N ALA A 157 7.64 5.69 2.15
CA ALA A 157 8.21 6.98 1.74
C ALA A 157 7.15 8.03 1.49
N ALA A 158 7.50 9.29 1.82
CA ALA A 158 6.76 10.48 1.46
C ALA A 158 7.71 11.62 1.09
N LEU A 159 7.19 12.69 0.47
CA LEU A 159 7.98 13.83 0.05
C LEU A 159 8.37 14.72 1.24
N GLY A 160 9.65 15.06 1.33
CA GLY A 160 10.18 16.02 2.30
C GLY A 160 9.83 15.66 3.74
N ASP A 161 9.41 16.65 4.52
CA ASP A 161 9.08 16.48 5.93
C ASP A 161 7.78 15.69 6.17
N MET A 162 7.01 15.41 5.12
CA MET A 162 5.76 14.66 5.26
C MET A 162 5.98 13.23 5.73
N GLN A 163 7.14 12.63 5.46
CA GLN A 163 7.50 11.32 6.04
C GLN A 163 7.51 11.40 7.57
N HIS A 164 8.23 12.36 8.13
CA HIS A 164 8.30 12.55 9.58
C HIS A 164 6.92 12.81 10.19
N TYR A 165 6.15 13.73 9.62
CA TYR A 165 4.82 14.06 10.16
C TYR A 165 3.86 12.88 10.11
N ALA A 166 3.86 12.10 9.03
CA ALA A 166 3.02 10.92 8.91
C ALA A 166 3.37 9.87 9.96
N ILE A 167 4.66 9.59 10.17
CA ILE A 167 5.14 8.65 11.19
C ILE A 167 4.73 9.11 12.60
N GLU A 168 4.86 10.40 12.92
CA GLU A 168 4.45 10.92 14.23
C GLU A 168 2.93 10.83 14.44
N VAL A 169 2.13 11.06 13.40
CA VAL A 169 0.67 10.85 13.47
C VAL A 169 0.34 9.37 13.73
N LEU A 170 1.00 8.44 12.99
CA LEU A 170 0.79 7.01 13.16
C LEU A 170 1.16 6.54 14.59
N LYS A 171 2.29 7.02 15.14
CA LYS A 171 2.67 6.76 16.54
C LYS A 171 1.60 7.27 17.51
N GLY A 172 1.07 8.47 17.27
CA GLY A 172 0.00 9.06 18.06
C GLY A 172 -1.32 8.26 18.04
N LEU A 173 -1.54 7.49 16.97
CA LEU A 173 -2.67 6.58 16.82
C LEU A 173 -2.42 5.18 17.43
N GLY A 174 -1.25 4.95 18.04
CA GLY A 174 -0.89 3.66 18.62
C GLY A 174 -0.41 2.61 17.62
N VAL A 175 -0.06 3.03 16.40
CA VAL A 175 0.54 2.16 15.40
C VAL A 175 1.98 1.86 15.79
N LYS A 176 2.38 0.60 15.68
CA LYS A 176 3.77 0.18 15.91
C LYS A 176 4.62 0.53 14.71
N ILE A 177 5.65 1.34 14.93
CA ILE A 177 6.63 1.70 13.90
C ILE A 177 7.88 0.83 14.07
N VAL A 178 8.36 0.25 13.00
CA VAL A 178 9.53 -0.65 12.98
C VAL A 178 10.47 -0.30 11.84
#